data_6f3bf30a71b6162aaa003c86c43f8cb4
#
_entry.id   6f3bf30a71b6162aaa003c86c43f8cb4
#
_cell.length_a   1.000
_cell.length_b   1.000
_cell.length_c   1.000
_cell.angle_alpha   90.00
_cell.angle_beta   90.00
_cell.angle_gamma   90.00
#
_symmetry.space_group_name_H-M   'P 1'
#
loop_
_entity.id
_entity.type
_entity.pdbx_description
1 polymer ?
#
loop_
_entity_poly.entity_id
_entity_poly.type
_entity_poly.pdbx_seq_one_letter_code
_entity_poly.pdbx_strand_id
1 'polypeptide(L)' 'MSGASRRLVHCTLPPELVHQPILHGLVRASTAVVNVRRANVDVEAGVAWFLLELAGPPAELERAEAWLTERGVTVEPIGR' A
#
# COMPACT_ATOMS: atom_id res chain seq x y z
N MET A 1 26.25 -5.23 1.30
CA MET A 1 25.42 -5.11 0.55
C MET A 1 24.09 -5.10 0.99
N SER A 2 23.32 -4.45 0.58
CA SER A 2 22.01 -4.30 1.07
C SER A 2 21.05 -5.12 0.25
N GLY A 3 20.13 -5.80 0.87
CA GLY A 3 19.05 -6.45 0.16
C GLY A 3 17.84 -5.56 0.04
N ALA A 4 17.97 -4.29 0.40
CA ALA A 4 16.80 -3.41 0.40
C ALA A 4 16.49 -2.90 -0.99
N SER A 5 15.21 -2.79 -1.27
CA SER A 5 14.68 -2.23 -2.50
C SER A 5 13.63 -1.18 -2.16
N ARG A 6 13.21 -0.44 -3.17
CA ARG A 6 12.13 0.52 -3.02
C ARG A 6 11.15 0.36 -4.14
N ARG A 7 9.88 0.56 -3.84
CA ARG A 7 8.82 0.58 -4.84
C ARG A 7 7.85 1.69 -4.52
N LEU A 8 7.39 2.36 -5.57
CA LEU A 8 6.35 3.34 -5.46
C LEU A 8 5.09 2.70 -6.04
N VAL A 9 4.03 2.64 -5.26
CA VAL A 9 2.79 1.99 -5.69
C VAL A 9 1.61 2.91 -5.43
N HIS A 10 0.68 2.90 -6.37
CA HIS A 10 -0.58 3.61 -6.22
C HIS A 10 -1.64 2.59 -5.81
N CYS A 11 -2.29 2.85 -4.69
CA CYS A 11 -3.27 1.93 -4.12
C CYS A 11 -4.63 2.60 -4.13
N THR A 12 -5.59 1.96 -4.79
CA THR A 12 -6.97 2.45 -4.83
C THR A 12 -7.83 1.49 -4.03
N LEU A 13 -8.55 2.02 -3.05
CA LEU A 13 -9.43 1.22 -2.22
C LEU A 13 -10.84 1.23 -2.80
N PRO A 14 -11.51 0.06 -2.86
CA PRO A 14 -12.93 0.05 -3.22
C PRO A 14 -13.73 0.70 -2.08
N PRO A 15 -14.96 1.18 -2.37
CA PRO A 15 -15.73 1.90 -1.36
C PRO A 15 -15.92 1.14 -0.06
N GLU A 16 -16.05 -0.18 -0.11
CA GLU A 16 -16.28 -0.95 1.10
C GLU A 16 -15.07 -1.01 2.02
N LEU A 17 -13.89 -0.64 1.55
CA LEU A 17 -12.69 -0.64 2.38
C LEU A 17 -12.34 0.74 2.94
N VAL A 18 -13.08 1.78 2.57
CA VAL A 18 -12.72 3.14 2.96
C VAL A 18 -12.75 3.31 4.48
N HIS A 19 -13.59 2.53 5.18
CA HIS A 19 -13.69 2.60 6.63
C HIS A 19 -12.72 1.65 7.35
N GLN A 20 -11.96 0.85 6.62
CA GLN A 20 -11.06 -0.14 7.22
C GLN A 20 -9.70 0.46 7.48
N PRO A 21 -9.00 0.05 8.55
CA PRO A 21 -7.66 0.56 8.83
C PRO A 21 -6.61 -0.15 7.96
N ILE A 22 -6.66 0.12 6.67
CA ILE A 22 -5.84 -0.59 5.68
C ILE A 22 -4.35 -0.36 5.92
N LEU A 23 -3.95 0.90 6.20
CA LEU A 23 -2.53 1.17 6.41
C LEU A 23 -2.00 0.49 7.67
N HIS A 24 -2.82 0.45 8.73
CA HIS A 24 -2.43 -0.24 9.94
C HIS A 24 -2.21 -1.73 9.67
N GLY A 25 -3.13 -2.35 8.92
CA GLY A 25 -2.99 -3.75 8.57
C GLY A 25 -1.78 -4.02 7.70
N LEU A 26 -1.53 -3.12 6.74
CA LEU A 26 -0.38 -3.25 5.86
C LEU A 26 0.93 -3.24 6.64
N VAL A 27 1.07 -2.30 7.57
CA VAL A 27 2.28 -2.18 8.37
C VAL A 27 2.51 -3.44 9.21
N ARG A 28 1.44 -4.09 9.63
CA ARG A 28 1.56 -5.32 10.42
C ARG A 28 1.81 -6.56 9.55
N ALA A 29 1.50 -6.48 8.26
CA ALA A 29 1.54 -7.66 7.38
C ALA A 29 2.93 -7.98 6.87
N SER A 30 3.84 -7.01 6.88
CA SER A 30 5.19 -7.22 6.38
C SER A 30 6.15 -6.31 7.13
N THR A 31 7.45 -6.52 6.92
CA THR A 31 8.47 -5.66 7.52
C THR A 31 8.81 -4.48 6.64
N ALA A 32 8.16 -4.33 5.48
CA ALA A 32 8.41 -3.19 4.62
C ALA A 32 8.12 -1.89 5.36
N VAL A 33 8.98 -0.91 5.13
CA VAL A 33 8.75 0.44 5.66
C VAL A 33 7.78 1.13 4.71
N VAL A 34 6.68 1.62 5.25
CA VAL A 34 5.62 2.24 4.45
C VAL A 34 5.67 3.74 4.66
N ASN A 35 5.87 4.48 3.58
CA ASN A 35 5.87 5.93 3.62
C ASN A 35 4.77 6.44 2.71
N VAL A 36 3.88 7.25 3.25
CA VAL A 36 2.77 7.81 2.47
C VAL A 36 3.28 9.06 1.77
N ARG A 37 3.31 9.03 0.45
CA ARG A 37 3.75 10.17 -0.35
C ARG A 37 2.59 11.11 -0.66
N ARG A 38 1.43 10.55 -0.94
CA ARG A 38 0.19 11.28 -1.17
C ARG A 38 -0.97 10.42 -0.75
N ALA A 39 -2.07 11.04 -0.39
CA ALA A 39 -3.26 10.31 -0.03
C ALA A 39 -4.48 11.21 -0.20
N ASN A 40 -5.59 10.57 -0.49
CA ASN A 40 -6.88 11.24 -0.48
C ASN A 40 -7.88 10.26 0.09
N VAL A 41 -8.53 10.65 1.19
CA VAL A 41 -9.55 9.83 1.81
C VAL A 41 -10.79 10.70 1.99
N ASP A 42 -11.86 10.32 1.31
CA ASP A 42 -13.14 11.00 1.43
C ASP A 42 -14.18 9.93 1.76
N VAL A 43 -14.46 9.79 3.04
CA VAL A 43 -15.33 8.73 3.52
C VAL A 43 -16.74 8.88 2.98
N GLU A 44 -17.22 10.13 2.88
CA GLU A 44 -18.58 10.36 2.42
C GLU A 44 -18.74 10.03 0.94
N ALA A 45 -17.72 10.34 0.15
CA ALA A 45 -17.76 10.01 -1.27
C ALA A 45 -17.41 8.55 -1.55
N GLY A 46 -16.93 7.81 -0.55
CA GLY A 46 -16.51 6.44 -0.74
C GLY A 46 -15.24 6.31 -1.55
N VAL A 47 -14.35 7.30 -1.44
CA VAL A 47 -13.10 7.33 -2.22
C VAL A 47 -11.91 7.31 -1.29
N ALA A 48 -10.95 6.45 -1.58
CA ALA A 48 -9.68 6.47 -0.88
C ALA A 48 -8.60 5.93 -1.80
N TRP A 49 -7.48 6.65 -1.87
CA TRP A 49 -6.31 6.16 -2.58
C TRP A 49 -5.06 6.67 -1.89
N PHE A 50 -3.98 5.93 -2.06
CA PHE A 50 -2.70 6.26 -1.46
C PHE A 50 -1.59 6.08 -2.49
N LEU A 51 -0.63 6.97 -2.47
CA LEU A 51 0.63 6.78 -3.18
C LEU A 51 1.65 6.45 -2.11
N LEU A 52 2.11 5.20 -2.11
CA LEU A 52 2.99 4.69 -1.06
C LEU A 52 4.36 4.37 -1.61
N GLU A 53 5.37 4.68 -0.82
CA GLU A 53 6.71 4.20 -1.08
C GLU A 53 6.98 3.08 -0.09
N LEU A 54 7.31 1.90 -0.63
CA LEU A 54 7.61 0.73 0.18
C LEU A 54 9.10 0.46 0.09
N ALA A 55 9.74 0.24 1.23
CA ALA A 55 11.18 -0.01 1.25
C ALA A 55 11.47 -1.22 2.11
N GLY A 56 12.39 -2.05 1.66
CA GLY A 56 12.80 -3.23 2.41
C GLY A 56 13.28 -4.33 1.51
N PRO A 57 13.45 -5.55 2.04
CA PRO A 57 13.83 -6.70 1.22
C PRO A 57 12.76 -6.96 0.17
N PRO A 58 13.14 -7.36 -1.05
CA PRO A 58 12.16 -7.59 -2.11
C PRO A 58 11.02 -8.52 -1.72
N ALA A 59 11.32 -9.57 -0.97
CA ALA A 59 10.28 -10.51 -0.55
C ALA A 59 9.24 -9.83 0.34
N GLU A 60 9.65 -8.86 1.15
CA GLU A 60 8.72 -8.16 2.01
C GLU A 60 7.89 -7.14 1.23
N LEU A 61 8.47 -6.55 0.18
CA LEU A 61 7.69 -5.67 -0.69
C LEU A 61 6.60 -6.47 -1.40
N GLU A 62 6.93 -7.68 -1.86
CA GLU A 62 5.96 -8.55 -2.50
C GLU A 62 4.88 -8.97 -1.51
N ARG A 63 5.26 -9.26 -0.27
CA ARG A 63 4.30 -9.63 0.76
C ARG A 63 3.32 -8.49 1.03
N ALA A 64 3.84 -7.26 1.09
CA ALA A 64 3.01 -6.10 1.32
C ALA A 64 2.00 -5.91 0.20
N GLU A 65 2.47 -6.01 -1.05
CA GLU A 65 1.59 -5.85 -2.20
C GLU A 65 0.55 -6.95 -2.28
N ALA A 66 0.95 -8.18 -1.97
CA ALA A 66 0.03 -9.31 -1.97
C ALA A 66 -1.06 -9.13 -0.91
N TRP A 67 -0.68 -8.64 0.26
CA TRP A 67 -1.65 -8.41 1.32
C TRP A 67 -2.70 -7.41 0.88
N LEU A 68 -2.27 -6.32 0.23
CA LEU A 68 -3.19 -5.31 -0.27
C LEU A 68 -4.13 -5.90 -1.33
N THR A 69 -3.57 -6.63 -2.28
CA THR A 69 -4.35 -7.21 -3.37
C THR A 69 -5.37 -8.21 -2.83
N GLU A 70 -4.99 -9.01 -1.85
CA GLU A 70 -5.89 -9.98 -1.27
C GLU A 70 -7.07 -9.34 -0.55
N ARG A 71 -6.88 -8.12 -0.07
CA ARG A 71 -7.96 -7.37 0.58
C ARG A 71 -8.88 -6.69 -0.42
N GLY A 72 -8.53 -6.68 -1.70
CA GLY A 72 -9.33 -6.03 -2.71
C GLY A 72 -8.84 -4.65 -3.12
N VAL A 73 -7.65 -4.26 -2.67
CA VAL A 73 -7.04 -2.99 -3.06
C VAL A 73 -6.42 -3.17 -4.44
N THR A 74 -6.64 -2.20 -5.32
CA THR A 74 -5.98 -2.18 -6.61
C THR A 74 -4.60 -1.55 -6.43
N VAL A 75 -3.55 -2.31 -6.74
CA VAL A 75 -2.18 -1.88 -6.55
C VAL A 75 -1.51 -1.73 -7.91
N GLU A 76 -1.02 -0.54 -8.19
CA GLU A 76 -0.37 -0.25 -9.46
C GLU A 76 1.04 0.27 -9.21
N PRO A 77 2.07 -0.42 -9.75
CA PRO A 77 3.43 0.11 -9.64
C PRO A 77 3.56 1.40 -10.41
N ILE A 78 4.33 2.35 -9.85
CA ILE A 78 4.56 3.65 -10.46
C ILE A 78 6.04 3.80 -10.78
N GLY A 79 6.31 4.32 -11.95
CA GLY A 79 7.64 4.70 -12.28
C GLY A 79 8.48 3.61 -12.81
N ARG A 80 9.44 3.86 -12.79
CA ARG A 80 10.29 3.31 -13.22
C ARG A 80 10.94 3.06 -12.79
#